data_2512ae88ad1d635165b1f0039fb3d05d
#
_entry.id   2512ae88ad1d635165b1f0039fb3d05d
#
_cell.length_a   1.000
_cell.length_b   1.000
_cell.length_c   1.000
_cell.angle_alpha   90.00
_cell.angle_beta   90.00
_cell.angle_gamma   90.00
#
_symmetry.space_group_name_H-M   'P 1'
#
loop_
_entity.id
_entity.type
_entity.pdbx_description
1 polymer ?
#
loop_
_entity_poly.entity_id
_entity_poly.type
_entity_poly.pdbx_seq_one_letter_code
_entity_poly.pdbx_strand_id
1 'polypeptide(L)'
;MTDFDAIIIGGGHNGLVCAGYLAKAGKKVLVLEARSVPGGCAATNEFVPGFKVSNCAQWLYQLSPAIIKDFKLKSHGLSFAAENLATIALDASENHLHISGDSLEGAGISSEDHENFRVFRRKMRKYAKLMQTAYEARPPKLVEHDWRDKFTMAKLGLGMKGLGKDDMSDLMRLILINIFDVMNETFASEQLRAALALDAVIGTPMGPRSPNTVFTYLHRFFGETQGFTGVSQVAGGLGALGDALSQSVTALGVEVRCNQSVTSINKTHDKATGVTLASGENLSASMIVSSADPVTTFRTLLGYSNVETGFARRIEHIRTKSGTAKIHLALTALPNFKGLDEAALKQRLIIAPTMNDIERAFNALKYDECSDHPALDISIPTLNDPSLAPPGQHVLSAIVQYAPHSPKAGWDSLRETFLDRVIGEIERYAPGISDLVCGKELLTPSDLEADFGMTGGNWHHG
;
A
#
# COMPACT_ATOMS: atom_id res chain seq x y z
N MET A 1 -17.97 -13.77 33.68
CA MET A 1 -18.41 -12.76 32.68
C MET A 1 -17.18 -12.42 31.86
N THR A 2 -17.33 -12.21 30.55
CA THR A 2 -16.23 -11.75 29.69
C THR A 2 -15.94 -10.27 29.96
N ASP A 3 -14.68 -9.88 29.92
CA ASP A 3 -14.27 -8.49 30.20
C ASP A 3 -14.73 -7.53 29.09
N PHE A 4 -14.80 -8.04 27.85
CA PHE A 4 -15.19 -7.33 26.63
C PHE A 4 -16.14 -8.15 25.78
N ASP A 5 -16.94 -7.45 24.95
CA ASP A 5 -17.71 -8.12 23.89
C ASP A 5 -16.80 -8.54 22.74
N ALA A 6 -15.81 -7.69 22.40
CA ALA A 6 -14.83 -7.96 21.34
C ALA A 6 -13.43 -7.50 21.72
N ILE A 7 -12.43 -8.31 21.38
CA ILE A 7 -11.02 -7.92 21.39
C ILE A 7 -10.52 -7.90 19.94
N ILE A 8 -9.90 -6.78 19.54
CA ILE A 8 -9.28 -6.58 18.24
C ILE A 8 -7.77 -6.71 18.41
N ILE A 9 -7.16 -7.67 17.73
CA ILE A 9 -5.71 -7.84 17.67
C ILE A 9 -5.15 -7.00 16.54
N GLY A 10 -4.32 -6.02 16.88
CA GLY A 10 -3.71 -5.05 15.96
C GLY A 10 -4.50 -3.74 15.86
N GLY A 11 -3.84 -2.64 16.23
CA GLY A 11 -4.34 -1.27 16.15
C GLY A 11 -4.02 -0.58 14.82
N GLY A 12 -3.85 -1.33 13.73
CA GLY A 12 -3.75 -0.79 12.38
C GLY A 12 -5.07 -0.17 11.93
N HIS A 13 -5.05 0.61 10.84
CA HIS A 13 -6.22 1.33 10.34
C HIS A 13 -7.46 0.41 10.15
N ASN A 14 -7.29 -0.82 9.68
CA ASN A 14 -8.39 -1.78 9.51
C ASN A 14 -8.97 -2.25 10.86
N GLY A 15 -8.10 -2.54 11.84
CA GLY A 15 -8.50 -2.93 13.19
C GLY A 15 -9.26 -1.81 13.90
N LEU A 16 -8.77 -0.56 13.80
CA LEU A 16 -9.44 0.62 14.35
C LEU A 16 -10.81 0.85 13.72
N VAL A 17 -10.93 0.77 12.39
CA VAL A 17 -12.23 0.91 11.70
C VAL A 17 -13.22 -0.18 12.17
N CYS A 18 -12.78 -1.43 12.25
CA CYS A 18 -13.59 -2.53 12.76
C CYS A 18 -14.06 -2.27 14.21
N ALA A 19 -13.14 -1.87 15.08
CA ALA A 19 -13.43 -1.54 16.48
C ALA A 19 -14.47 -0.44 16.59
N GLY A 20 -14.33 0.62 15.78
CA GLY A 20 -15.27 1.73 15.76
C GLY A 20 -16.68 1.34 15.33
N TYR A 21 -16.83 0.51 14.29
CA TYR A 21 -18.17 0.02 13.90
C TYR A 21 -18.77 -0.90 14.94
N LEU A 22 -17.99 -1.74 15.62
CA LEU A 22 -18.47 -2.56 16.73
C LEU A 22 -18.93 -1.70 17.91
N ALA A 23 -18.18 -0.66 18.26
CA ALA A 23 -18.57 0.29 19.31
C ALA A 23 -19.86 1.05 18.95
N LYS A 24 -20.01 1.50 17.69
CA LYS A 24 -21.28 2.10 17.19
C LYS A 24 -22.44 1.13 17.26
N ALA A 25 -22.19 -0.17 17.20
CA ALA A 25 -23.20 -1.22 17.42
C ALA A 25 -23.42 -1.56 18.91
N GLY A 26 -22.90 -0.75 19.83
CA GLY A 26 -23.09 -0.89 21.28
C GLY A 26 -22.24 -1.97 21.92
N LYS A 27 -21.15 -2.41 21.29
CA LYS A 27 -20.23 -3.41 21.84
C LYS A 27 -19.15 -2.76 22.69
N LYS A 28 -18.78 -3.40 23.81
CA LYS A 28 -17.61 -3.05 24.60
C LYS A 28 -16.36 -3.63 23.92
N VAL A 29 -15.52 -2.79 23.35
CA VAL A 29 -14.41 -3.19 22.48
C VAL A 29 -13.07 -2.79 23.07
N LEU A 30 -12.10 -3.73 23.01
CA LEU A 30 -10.69 -3.51 23.31
C LEU A 30 -9.86 -3.71 22.05
N VAL A 31 -8.96 -2.77 21.75
CA VAL A 31 -7.92 -2.90 20.73
C VAL A 31 -6.58 -3.11 21.41
N LEU A 32 -5.83 -4.13 21.00
CA LEU A 32 -4.49 -4.45 21.47
C LEU A 32 -3.48 -4.21 20.37
N GLU A 33 -2.59 -3.24 20.57
CA GLU A 33 -1.53 -2.89 19.65
C GLU A 33 -0.16 -3.24 20.24
N ALA A 34 0.65 -3.95 19.46
CA ALA A 34 1.98 -4.38 19.90
C ALA A 34 2.97 -3.22 20.00
N ARG A 35 2.83 -2.23 19.12
CA ARG A 35 3.69 -1.04 19.07
C ARG A 35 3.25 0.02 20.08
N SER A 36 4.10 1.04 20.26
CA SER A 36 3.83 2.18 21.16
C SER A 36 2.75 3.12 20.62
N VAL A 37 2.48 3.10 19.31
CA VAL A 37 1.48 3.94 18.63
C VAL A 37 0.60 3.10 17.72
N PRO A 38 -0.70 3.41 17.61
CA PRO A 38 -1.59 2.77 16.66
C PRO A 38 -1.35 3.29 15.23
N GLY A 39 -1.99 2.66 14.23
CA GLY A 39 -1.93 3.08 12.82
C GLY A 39 -1.37 1.99 11.91
N GLY A 40 -0.60 1.04 12.45
CA GLY A 40 0.01 -0.03 11.64
C GLY A 40 0.97 0.53 10.58
N CYS A 41 0.78 0.17 9.32
CA CYS A 41 1.61 0.68 8.21
C CYS A 41 1.35 2.16 7.85
N ALA A 42 0.26 2.76 8.35
CA ALA A 42 0.03 4.20 8.30
C ALA A 42 0.71 4.85 9.53
N ALA A 43 2.03 4.91 9.52
CA ALA A 43 2.87 5.44 10.59
C ALA A 43 3.79 6.54 10.07
N THR A 44 4.03 7.56 10.91
CA THR A 44 5.02 8.61 10.68
C THR A 44 6.02 8.56 11.81
N ASN A 45 7.30 8.44 11.49
CA ASN A 45 8.37 8.40 12.48
C ASN A 45 9.44 9.44 12.15
N GLU A 46 10.21 9.81 13.15
CA GLU A 46 11.43 10.56 13.02
C GLU A 46 12.56 9.56 12.75
N PHE A 47 13.15 9.58 11.54
CA PHE A 47 14.23 8.66 11.14
C PHE A 47 15.63 9.26 11.36
N VAL A 48 15.70 10.58 11.40
CA VAL A 48 16.88 11.37 11.78
C VAL A 48 16.36 12.53 12.64
N PRO A 49 17.07 13.02 13.67
CA PRO A 49 16.61 14.10 14.52
C PRO A 49 16.10 15.32 13.73
N GLY A 50 14.82 15.66 13.91
CA GLY A 50 14.12 16.74 13.22
C GLY A 50 13.48 16.35 11.88
N PHE A 51 13.75 15.16 11.33
CA PHE A 51 13.24 14.71 10.03
C PHE A 51 12.21 13.60 10.19
N LYS A 52 10.98 13.88 9.80
CA LYS A 52 9.84 12.96 9.91
C LYS A 52 9.41 12.47 8.53
N VAL A 53 8.97 11.22 8.47
CA VAL A 53 8.51 10.61 7.22
C VAL A 53 7.47 9.53 7.47
N SER A 54 6.63 9.27 6.48
CA SER A 54 5.77 8.08 6.45
C SER A 54 6.62 6.84 6.16
N ASN A 55 6.87 6.02 7.18
CA ASN A 55 7.87 4.94 7.10
C ASN A 55 7.50 3.80 6.16
N CYS A 56 6.26 3.36 6.16
CA CYS A 56 5.83 2.23 5.35
C CYS A 56 5.01 2.72 4.16
N ALA A 57 3.72 2.98 4.33
CA ALA A 57 2.90 3.55 3.26
C ALA A 57 3.35 4.98 2.95
N GLN A 58 3.45 5.32 1.66
CA GLN A 58 3.94 6.64 1.21
C GLN A 58 2.80 7.56 0.80
N TRP A 59 1.81 7.01 0.12
CA TRP A 59 0.73 7.75 -0.48
C TRP A 59 -0.63 7.27 0.02
N LEU A 60 -1.57 8.17 0.15
CA LEU A 60 -2.98 7.84 0.30
C LEU A 60 -3.66 7.95 -1.06
N TYR A 61 -4.18 6.85 -1.57
CA TYR A 61 -4.90 6.78 -2.84
C TYR A 61 -6.21 5.98 -2.75
N GLN A 62 -6.52 5.48 -1.55
CA GLN A 62 -7.78 4.77 -1.26
C GLN A 62 -8.17 5.05 0.20
N LEU A 63 -9.31 5.69 0.39
CA LEU A 63 -9.94 5.84 1.69
C LEU A 63 -11.44 6.09 1.48
N SER A 64 -12.27 5.21 2.00
CA SER A 64 -13.71 5.30 1.82
C SER A 64 -14.26 6.63 2.39
N PRO A 65 -15.01 7.42 1.60
CA PRO A 65 -15.69 8.61 2.08
C PRO A 65 -16.65 8.32 3.25
N ALA A 66 -17.23 7.11 3.29
CA ALA A 66 -18.08 6.68 4.39
C ALA A 66 -17.29 6.59 5.70
N ILE A 67 -16.05 6.06 5.68
CA ILE A 67 -15.17 6.00 6.86
C ILE A 67 -14.83 7.41 7.34
N ILE A 68 -14.45 8.31 6.44
CA ILE A 68 -14.14 9.70 6.80
C ILE A 68 -15.34 10.36 7.52
N LYS A 69 -16.54 10.15 6.99
CA LYS A 69 -17.80 10.71 7.54
C LYS A 69 -18.18 10.02 8.84
N ASP A 70 -18.23 8.70 8.87
CA ASP A 70 -18.75 7.91 9.98
C ASP A 70 -17.92 8.07 11.26
N PHE A 71 -16.61 8.24 11.09
CA PHE A 71 -15.66 8.46 12.18
C PHE A 71 -15.29 9.93 12.35
N LYS A 72 -15.89 10.86 11.59
CA LYS A 72 -15.63 12.31 11.66
C LYS A 72 -14.12 12.61 11.64
N LEU A 73 -13.34 11.94 10.79
CA LEU A 73 -11.89 11.96 10.84
C LEU A 73 -11.30 13.37 10.71
N LYS A 74 -11.94 14.25 9.92
CA LYS A 74 -11.52 15.66 9.82
C LYS A 74 -11.63 16.40 11.17
N SER A 75 -12.62 16.07 11.98
CA SER A 75 -12.78 16.65 13.33
C SER A 75 -11.77 16.09 14.34
N HIS A 76 -11.14 14.95 14.00
CA HIS A 76 -10.08 14.31 14.78
C HIS A 76 -8.68 14.54 14.18
N GLY A 77 -8.51 15.59 13.37
CA GLY A 77 -7.20 16.04 12.89
C GLY A 77 -6.78 15.53 11.50
N LEU A 78 -7.58 14.69 10.82
CA LEU A 78 -7.24 14.30 9.45
C LEU A 78 -7.36 15.51 8.51
N SER A 79 -6.25 15.90 7.93
CA SER A 79 -6.18 16.92 6.88
C SER A 79 -5.17 16.49 5.80
N PHE A 80 -5.30 17.09 4.62
CA PHE A 80 -4.42 16.78 3.49
C PHE A 80 -3.46 17.95 3.26
N ALA A 81 -2.17 17.65 3.11
CA ALA A 81 -1.16 18.61 2.67
C ALA A 81 -1.26 18.81 1.14
N ALA A 82 -1.60 17.75 0.41
CA ALA A 82 -1.90 17.82 -1.01
C ALA A 82 -2.84 16.68 -1.42
N GLU A 83 -3.71 16.93 -2.40
CA GLU A 83 -4.67 15.95 -2.92
C GLU A 83 -4.53 15.80 -4.42
N ASN A 84 -4.74 14.58 -4.92
CA ASN A 84 -4.78 14.27 -6.35
C ASN A 84 -3.53 14.72 -7.12
N LEU A 85 -2.35 14.50 -6.52
CA LEU A 85 -1.06 14.81 -7.12
C LEU A 85 -0.89 14.06 -8.45
N ALA A 86 -0.32 14.75 -9.43
CA ALA A 86 0.07 14.17 -10.70
C ALA A 86 1.23 13.17 -10.52
N THR A 87 1.44 12.31 -11.50
CA THR A 87 2.63 11.49 -11.62
C THR A 87 3.53 12.06 -12.70
N ILE A 88 4.81 12.26 -12.41
CA ILE A 88 5.82 12.66 -13.38
C ILE A 88 6.78 11.49 -13.57
N ALA A 89 6.74 10.89 -14.75
CA ALA A 89 7.73 9.89 -15.15
C ALA A 89 8.99 10.63 -15.60
N LEU A 90 10.07 10.43 -14.85
CA LEU A 90 11.33 11.09 -15.08
C LEU A 90 12.05 10.50 -16.30
N ASP A 91 12.68 11.36 -17.07
CA ASP A 91 13.56 11.02 -18.18
C ASP A 91 14.92 11.70 -18.02
N ALA A 92 16.00 10.96 -18.24
CA ALA A 92 17.35 11.47 -18.07
C ALA A 92 17.75 12.58 -19.09
N SER A 93 17.01 12.66 -20.20
CA SER A 93 17.15 13.71 -21.23
C SER A 93 16.20 14.90 -21.00
N GLU A 94 15.60 15.02 -19.82
CA GLU A 94 14.67 16.09 -19.42
C GLU A 94 13.32 16.09 -20.16
N ASN A 95 13.01 15.03 -20.93
CA ASN A 95 11.72 14.85 -21.60
C ASN A 95 10.71 14.14 -20.69
N HIS A 96 10.35 14.79 -19.60
CA HIS A 96 9.46 14.19 -18.59
C HIS A 96 8.03 14.04 -19.11
N LEU A 97 7.34 12.98 -18.66
CA LEU A 97 5.93 12.76 -18.93
C LEU A 97 5.12 13.07 -17.67
N HIS A 98 4.19 14.01 -17.76
CA HIS A 98 3.24 14.37 -16.73
C HIS A 98 1.91 13.66 -16.97
N ILE A 99 1.42 12.94 -15.97
CA ILE A 99 0.15 12.21 -15.99
C ILE A 99 -0.75 12.80 -14.90
N SER A 100 -1.80 13.52 -15.29
CA SER A 100 -2.74 14.15 -14.36
C SER A 100 -4.17 13.83 -14.75
N GLY A 101 -4.87 13.04 -13.93
CA GLY A 101 -6.23 12.58 -14.29
C GLY A 101 -6.23 11.92 -15.66
N ASP A 102 -7.01 12.45 -16.60
CA ASP A 102 -7.11 11.96 -17.99
C ASP A 102 -6.18 12.68 -18.97
N SER A 103 -5.30 13.56 -18.45
CA SER A 103 -4.37 14.36 -19.25
C SER A 103 -2.97 13.77 -19.24
N LEU A 104 -2.30 13.86 -20.38
CA LEU A 104 -0.88 13.58 -20.56
C LEU A 104 -0.20 14.85 -21.07
N GLU A 105 0.99 15.18 -20.56
CA GLU A 105 1.81 16.28 -21.06
C GLU A 105 3.26 15.78 -21.11
N GLY A 106 3.89 15.86 -22.29
CA GLY A 106 5.26 15.42 -22.48
C GLY A 106 5.66 15.43 -23.94
N ALA A 107 6.95 15.60 -24.20
CA ALA A 107 7.49 15.54 -25.54
C ALA A 107 7.36 14.12 -26.12
N GLY A 108 6.89 14.00 -27.36
CA GLY A 108 6.81 12.71 -28.06
C GLY A 108 5.56 11.88 -27.76
N ILE A 109 4.59 12.40 -27.01
CA ILE A 109 3.27 11.76 -26.87
C ILE A 109 2.42 12.06 -28.09
N SER A 110 1.99 11.02 -28.81
CA SER A 110 1.16 11.16 -29.99
C SER A 110 -0.29 11.54 -29.65
N SER A 111 -1.00 12.15 -30.61
CA SER A 111 -2.44 12.38 -30.46
C SER A 111 -3.23 11.07 -30.29
N GLU A 112 -2.73 9.97 -30.86
CA GLU A 112 -3.30 8.64 -30.71
C GLU A 112 -3.13 8.13 -29.26
N ASP A 113 -1.94 8.30 -28.66
CA ASP A 113 -1.71 7.94 -27.25
C ASP A 113 -2.59 8.74 -26.30
N HIS A 114 -2.84 10.03 -26.59
CA HIS A 114 -3.78 10.85 -25.79
C HIS A 114 -5.21 10.27 -25.83
N GLU A 115 -5.70 9.88 -27.00
CA GLU A 115 -7.04 9.33 -27.11
C GLU A 115 -7.12 7.91 -26.52
N ASN A 116 -6.14 7.06 -26.82
CA ASN A 116 -6.05 5.72 -26.25
C ASN A 116 -5.99 5.76 -24.72
N PHE A 117 -5.28 6.72 -24.14
CA PHE A 117 -5.20 6.90 -22.68
C PHE A 117 -6.57 7.25 -22.08
N ARG A 118 -7.32 8.18 -22.68
CA ARG A 118 -8.68 8.52 -22.22
C ARG A 118 -9.63 7.33 -22.32
N VAL A 119 -9.56 6.56 -23.40
CA VAL A 119 -10.37 5.35 -23.61
C VAL A 119 -10.00 4.29 -22.57
N PHE A 120 -8.69 4.03 -22.38
CA PHE A 120 -8.19 3.06 -21.40
C PHE A 120 -8.64 3.42 -19.98
N ARG A 121 -8.44 4.67 -19.54
CA ARG A 121 -8.88 5.11 -18.22
C ARG A 121 -10.38 5.02 -18.01
N ARG A 122 -11.18 5.35 -19.02
CA ARG A 122 -12.65 5.20 -18.98
C ARG A 122 -13.04 3.74 -18.77
N LYS A 123 -12.38 2.80 -19.45
CA LYS A 123 -12.58 1.35 -19.26
C LYS A 123 -12.20 0.94 -17.85
N MET A 124 -11.03 1.35 -17.36
CA MET A 124 -10.57 1.01 -15.99
C MET A 124 -11.55 1.51 -14.92
N ARG A 125 -12.08 2.74 -15.05
CA ARG A 125 -13.15 3.25 -14.16
C ARG A 125 -14.40 2.40 -14.19
N LYS A 126 -14.84 1.99 -15.38
CA LYS A 126 -16.03 1.14 -15.56
C LYS A 126 -15.84 -0.19 -14.83
N TYR A 127 -14.67 -0.80 -14.96
CA TYR A 127 -14.35 -2.08 -14.34
C TYR A 127 -14.13 -1.95 -12.82
N ALA A 128 -13.43 -0.90 -12.36
CA ALA A 128 -13.25 -0.60 -10.95
C ALA A 128 -14.60 -0.40 -10.24
N LYS A 129 -15.56 0.29 -10.87
CA LYS A 129 -16.91 0.47 -10.34
C LYS A 129 -17.68 -0.86 -10.18
N LEU A 130 -17.51 -1.80 -11.09
CA LEU A 130 -18.07 -3.14 -10.93
C LEU A 130 -17.40 -3.87 -9.75
N MET A 131 -16.07 -3.80 -9.67
CA MET A 131 -15.29 -4.43 -8.60
C MET A 131 -15.59 -3.83 -7.23
N GLN A 132 -15.99 -2.56 -7.14
CA GLN A 132 -16.43 -1.93 -5.91
C GLN A 132 -17.52 -2.75 -5.21
N THR A 133 -18.45 -3.30 -5.97
CA THR A 133 -19.50 -4.16 -5.42
C THR A 133 -18.94 -5.42 -4.72
N ALA A 134 -17.85 -5.98 -5.25
CA ALA A 134 -17.19 -7.13 -4.65
C ALA A 134 -16.37 -6.73 -3.40
N TYR A 135 -15.67 -5.60 -3.44
CA TYR A 135 -14.87 -5.11 -2.30
C TYR A 135 -15.72 -4.65 -1.11
N GLU A 136 -16.91 -4.10 -1.36
CA GLU A 136 -17.82 -3.64 -0.31
C GLU A 136 -18.73 -4.75 0.24
N ALA A 137 -18.72 -5.93 -0.36
CA ALA A 137 -19.53 -7.06 0.07
C ALA A 137 -18.68 -8.15 0.72
N ARG A 138 -19.33 -8.92 1.62
CA ARG A 138 -18.74 -10.18 2.08
C ARG A 138 -18.52 -11.09 0.85
N PRO A 139 -17.33 -11.71 0.67
CA PRO A 139 -17.14 -12.69 -0.39
C PRO A 139 -18.21 -13.79 -0.32
N PRO A 140 -18.94 -14.04 -1.41
CA PRO A 140 -20.01 -15.01 -1.39
C PRO A 140 -19.46 -16.44 -1.32
N LYS A 141 -20.04 -17.29 -0.50
CA LYS A 141 -19.75 -18.72 -0.50
C LYS A 141 -20.31 -19.33 -1.79
N LEU A 142 -19.48 -20.07 -2.51
CA LEU A 142 -19.90 -20.78 -3.74
C LEU A 142 -20.59 -22.11 -3.43
N VAL A 143 -20.23 -22.71 -2.28
CA VAL A 143 -20.83 -23.95 -1.76
C VAL A 143 -21.42 -23.62 -0.39
N GLU A 144 -22.54 -24.24 -0.03
CA GLU A 144 -23.28 -23.96 1.22
C GLU A 144 -23.65 -22.48 1.39
N HIS A 145 -24.09 -21.85 0.32
CA HIS A 145 -24.45 -20.44 0.29
C HIS A 145 -25.78 -20.14 1.00
N ASP A 146 -25.81 -19.01 1.73
CA ASP A 146 -27.02 -18.43 2.29
C ASP A 146 -27.73 -17.48 1.29
N TRP A 147 -28.86 -16.88 1.70
CA TRP A 147 -29.59 -15.94 0.85
C TRP A 147 -28.78 -14.65 0.55
N ARG A 148 -27.88 -14.25 1.44
CA ARG A 148 -27.01 -13.08 1.27
C ARG A 148 -25.96 -13.35 0.21
N ASP A 149 -25.40 -14.57 0.21
CA ASP A 149 -24.45 -15.00 -0.81
C ASP A 149 -25.11 -15.00 -2.20
N LYS A 150 -26.36 -15.53 -2.29
CA LYS A 150 -27.15 -15.49 -3.55
C LYS A 150 -27.38 -14.06 -4.02
N PHE A 151 -27.71 -13.14 -3.11
CA PHE A 151 -27.92 -11.73 -3.45
C PHE A 151 -26.65 -11.07 -3.96
N THR A 152 -25.51 -11.31 -3.28
CA THR A 152 -24.20 -10.79 -3.72
C THR A 152 -23.81 -11.34 -5.10
N MET A 153 -23.98 -12.66 -5.33
CA MET A 153 -23.72 -13.28 -6.63
C MET A 153 -24.65 -12.73 -7.71
N ALA A 154 -25.95 -12.55 -7.42
CA ALA A 154 -26.90 -11.97 -8.36
C ALA A 154 -26.53 -10.52 -8.72
N LYS A 155 -26.14 -9.70 -7.73
CA LYS A 155 -25.70 -8.32 -7.95
C LYS A 155 -24.45 -8.25 -8.82
N LEU A 156 -23.44 -9.11 -8.56
CA LEU A 156 -22.24 -9.22 -9.40
C LEU A 156 -22.57 -9.71 -10.81
N GLY A 157 -23.42 -10.74 -10.94
CA GLY A 157 -23.87 -11.26 -12.24
C GLY A 157 -24.63 -10.23 -13.07
N LEU A 158 -25.52 -9.47 -12.45
CA LEU A 158 -26.24 -8.37 -13.11
C LEU A 158 -25.29 -7.23 -13.48
N GLY A 159 -24.32 -6.91 -12.63
CA GLY A 159 -23.26 -5.95 -12.95
C GLY A 159 -22.42 -6.37 -14.16
N MET A 160 -21.98 -7.63 -14.19
CA MET A 160 -21.28 -8.22 -15.35
C MET A 160 -22.13 -8.17 -16.61
N LYS A 161 -23.41 -8.57 -16.54
CA LYS A 161 -24.32 -8.48 -17.68
C LYS A 161 -24.53 -7.04 -18.14
N GLY A 162 -24.56 -6.08 -17.23
CA GLY A 162 -24.68 -4.65 -17.51
C GLY A 162 -23.47 -4.03 -18.25
N LEU A 163 -22.30 -4.68 -18.22
CA LEU A 163 -21.14 -4.27 -19.02
C LEU A 163 -21.39 -4.42 -20.53
N GLY A 164 -22.22 -5.38 -20.93
CA GLY A 164 -22.35 -5.84 -22.31
C GLY A 164 -21.33 -6.94 -22.66
N LYS A 165 -21.53 -7.60 -23.80
CA LYS A 165 -20.75 -8.79 -24.17
C LYS A 165 -19.25 -8.48 -24.35
N ASP A 166 -18.94 -7.39 -25.04
CA ASP A 166 -17.55 -7.05 -25.39
C ASP A 166 -16.75 -6.63 -24.16
N ASP A 167 -17.27 -5.71 -23.35
CA ASP A 167 -16.59 -5.27 -22.13
C ASP A 167 -16.51 -6.38 -21.05
N MET A 168 -17.49 -7.29 -21.01
CA MET A 168 -17.42 -8.46 -20.13
C MET A 168 -16.29 -9.41 -20.56
N SER A 169 -16.18 -9.68 -21.88
CA SER A 169 -15.09 -10.50 -22.42
C SER A 169 -13.73 -9.86 -22.18
N ASP A 170 -13.63 -8.54 -22.41
CA ASP A 170 -12.42 -7.76 -22.19
C ASP A 170 -12.00 -7.77 -20.71
N LEU A 171 -12.92 -7.55 -19.77
CA LEU A 171 -12.65 -7.63 -18.34
C LEU A 171 -12.13 -9.02 -17.93
N MET A 172 -12.77 -10.10 -18.42
CA MET A 172 -12.33 -11.48 -18.12
C MET A 172 -10.91 -11.75 -18.66
N ARG A 173 -10.56 -11.19 -19.82
CA ARG A 173 -9.18 -11.22 -20.34
C ARG A 173 -8.23 -10.42 -19.44
N LEU A 174 -8.60 -9.16 -19.11
CA LEU A 174 -7.76 -8.24 -18.37
C LEU A 174 -7.44 -8.72 -16.95
N ILE A 175 -8.34 -9.44 -16.28
CA ILE A 175 -8.08 -10.01 -14.96
C ILE A 175 -6.92 -11.02 -14.98
N LEU A 176 -6.71 -11.72 -16.09
CA LEU A 176 -5.75 -12.82 -16.18
C LEU A 176 -4.44 -12.44 -16.89
N ILE A 177 -4.46 -11.42 -17.74
CA ILE A 177 -3.31 -11.04 -18.59
C ILE A 177 -2.29 -10.21 -17.79
N ASN A 178 -1.07 -10.14 -18.32
CA ASN A 178 -0.01 -9.29 -17.82
C ASN A 178 -0.12 -7.85 -18.37
N ILE A 179 0.41 -6.90 -17.61
CA ILE A 179 0.36 -5.48 -18.00
C ILE A 179 1.25 -5.17 -19.20
N PHE A 180 2.35 -5.90 -19.38
CA PHE A 180 3.29 -5.68 -20.48
C PHE A 180 2.61 -5.81 -21.87
N ASP A 181 1.82 -6.85 -22.06
CA ASP A 181 1.13 -7.08 -23.32
C ASP A 181 0.04 -6.03 -23.56
N VAL A 182 -0.77 -5.72 -22.53
CA VAL A 182 -1.83 -4.71 -22.64
C VAL A 182 -1.27 -3.33 -22.96
N MET A 183 -0.15 -2.95 -22.35
CA MET A 183 0.49 -1.66 -22.64
C MET A 183 1.02 -1.59 -24.05
N ASN A 184 1.64 -2.67 -24.56
CA ASN A 184 2.13 -2.73 -25.95
C ASN A 184 1.00 -2.72 -26.97
N GLU A 185 -0.15 -3.33 -26.67
CA GLU A 185 -1.33 -3.31 -27.54
C GLU A 185 -2.02 -1.94 -27.56
N THR A 186 -1.84 -1.12 -26.51
CA THR A 186 -2.64 0.10 -26.32
C THR A 186 -1.88 1.38 -26.67
N PHE A 187 -0.56 1.47 -26.36
CA PHE A 187 0.20 2.70 -26.45
C PHE A 187 1.49 2.55 -27.27
N ALA A 188 1.83 3.61 -28.00
CA ALA A 188 3.09 3.72 -28.73
C ALA A 188 4.23 4.23 -27.84
N SER A 189 3.95 5.17 -26.92
CA SER A 189 4.95 5.77 -26.03
C SER A 189 5.50 4.76 -25.02
N GLU A 190 6.81 4.50 -25.07
CA GLU A 190 7.49 3.60 -24.16
C GLU A 190 7.48 4.12 -22.71
N GLN A 191 7.66 5.43 -22.53
CA GLN A 191 7.64 6.07 -21.22
C GLN A 191 6.25 5.98 -20.57
N LEU A 192 5.16 6.19 -21.35
CA LEU A 192 3.79 6.02 -20.86
C LEU A 192 3.53 4.57 -20.44
N ARG A 193 3.94 3.63 -21.29
CA ARG A 193 3.81 2.19 -20.98
C ARG A 193 4.52 1.82 -19.68
N ALA A 194 5.74 2.30 -19.49
CA ALA A 194 6.54 2.04 -18.30
C ALA A 194 5.92 2.65 -17.03
N ALA A 195 5.45 3.88 -17.11
CA ALA A 195 4.78 4.56 -15.99
C ALA A 195 3.54 3.80 -15.50
N LEU A 196 2.69 3.36 -16.42
CA LEU A 196 1.48 2.59 -16.09
C LEU A 196 1.81 1.16 -15.63
N ALA A 197 2.87 0.54 -16.21
CA ALA A 197 3.31 -0.78 -15.80
C ALA A 197 3.92 -0.78 -14.39
N LEU A 198 4.62 0.30 -13.98
CA LEU A 198 5.09 0.44 -12.60
C LEU A 198 3.92 0.44 -11.62
N ASP A 199 2.83 1.15 -11.91
CA ASP A 199 1.63 1.17 -11.08
C ASP A 199 0.96 -0.20 -10.93
N ALA A 200 1.16 -1.09 -11.90
CA ALA A 200 0.64 -2.45 -11.86
C ALA A 200 1.48 -3.41 -10.99
N VAL A 201 2.73 -3.09 -10.72
CA VAL A 201 3.65 -4.00 -10.02
C VAL A 201 4.19 -3.46 -8.70
N ILE A 202 4.08 -2.17 -8.44
CA ILE A 202 4.63 -1.55 -7.23
C ILE A 202 4.03 -2.16 -5.96
N GLY A 203 4.89 -2.51 -5.02
CA GLY A 203 4.50 -3.19 -3.78
C GLY A 203 4.35 -4.71 -3.90
N THR A 204 4.48 -5.28 -5.12
CA THR A 204 4.31 -6.71 -5.37
C THR A 204 5.63 -7.40 -5.72
N PRO A 205 5.77 -8.72 -5.49
CA PRO A 205 6.89 -9.51 -6.01
C PRO A 205 6.61 -10.01 -7.44
N MET A 206 6.09 -9.14 -8.32
CA MET A 206 5.75 -9.46 -9.71
C MET A 206 6.40 -8.47 -10.66
N GLY A 207 6.81 -8.94 -11.84
CA GLY A 207 7.25 -8.08 -12.95
C GLY A 207 6.12 -7.78 -13.93
N PRO A 208 6.31 -6.84 -14.87
CA PRO A 208 5.31 -6.48 -15.86
C PRO A 208 4.79 -7.64 -16.72
N ARG A 209 5.61 -8.68 -16.94
CA ARG A 209 5.23 -9.90 -17.68
C ARG A 209 4.57 -10.98 -16.81
N SER A 210 4.44 -10.75 -15.52
CA SER A 210 3.75 -11.68 -14.64
C SER A 210 2.24 -11.65 -14.89
N PRO A 211 1.54 -12.80 -14.87
CA PRO A 211 0.09 -12.83 -15.01
C PRO A 211 -0.61 -12.06 -13.89
N ASN A 212 -1.84 -11.62 -14.15
CA ASN A 212 -2.69 -10.88 -13.22
C ASN A 212 -2.21 -9.45 -12.85
N THR A 213 -1.15 -8.92 -13.48
CA THR A 213 -0.67 -7.57 -13.14
C THR A 213 -1.61 -6.47 -13.62
N VAL A 214 -2.46 -6.71 -14.63
CA VAL A 214 -3.55 -5.79 -14.94
C VAL A 214 -4.61 -5.76 -13.84
N PHE A 215 -4.86 -6.88 -13.17
CA PHE A 215 -5.77 -6.91 -12.02
C PHE A 215 -5.23 -6.07 -10.84
N THR A 216 -3.91 -6.12 -10.59
CA THR A 216 -3.26 -5.28 -9.58
C THR A 216 -3.38 -3.79 -9.94
N TYR A 217 -3.19 -3.44 -11.21
CA TYR A 217 -3.44 -2.08 -11.71
C TYR A 217 -4.89 -1.64 -11.49
N LEU A 218 -5.86 -2.51 -11.82
CA LEU A 218 -7.28 -2.24 -11.61
C LEU A 218 -7.63 -2.08 -10.12
N HIS A 219 -7.02 -2.88 -9.23
CA HIS A 219 -7.17 -2.74 -7.78
C HIS A 219 -6.68 -1.35 -7.31
N ARG A 220 -5.53 -0.89 -7.79
CA ARG A 220 -5.04 0.46 -7.49
C ARG A 220 -5.99 1.53 -8.02
N PHE A 221 -6.55 1.32 -9.20
CA PHE A 221 -7.50 2.20 -9.85
C PHE A 221 -8.84 2.32 -9.09
N PHE A 222 -9.12 1.40 -8.19
CA PHE A 222 -10.30 1.45 -7.32
C PHE A 222 -10.39 2.76 -6.51
N GLY A 223 -9.27 3.40 -6.17
CA GLY A 223 -9.23 4.70 -5.51
C GLY A 223 -10.04 5.78 -6.23
N GLU A 224 -10.15 5.73 -7.56
CA GLU A 224 -10.93 6.69 -8.33
C GLU A 224 -12.44 6.59 -8.04
N THR A 225 -12.93 5.41 -7.67
CA THR A 225 -14.34 5.25 -7.25
C THR A 225 -14.62 5.91 -5.89
N GLN A 226 -13.56 6.24 -5.16
CA GLN A 226 -13.59 6.88 -3.85
C GLN A 226 -13.22 8.38 -3.91
N GLY A 227 -12.96 8.91 -5.12
CA GLY A 227 -12.66 10.32 -5.36
C GLY A 227 -11.17 10.67 -5.51
N PHE A 228 -10.27 9.66 -5.54
CA PHE A 228 -8.84 9.88 -5.74
C PHE A 228 -8.50 9.80 -7.23
N THR A 229 -8.25 10.93 -7.88
CA THR A 229 -7.80 10.96 -9.30
C THR A 229 -6.28 10.87 -9.46
N GLY A 230 -5.57 10.87 -8.35
CA GLY A 230 -4.12 10.72 -8.19
C GLY A 230 -3.80 10.23 -6.78
N VAL A 231 -2.55 10.38 -6.35
CA VAL A 231 -2.15 10.10 -4.98
C VAL A 231 -2.30 11.35 -4.12
N SER A 232 -2.49 11.17 -2.80
CA SER A 232 -2.63 12.28 -1.85
C SER A 232 -1.64 12.16 -0.71
N GLN A 233 -1.27 13.29 -0.13
CA GLN A 233 -0.39 13.40 1.02
C GLN A 233 -1.17 13.89 2.22
N VAL A 234 -1.12 13.16 3.32
CA VAL A 234 -1.73 13.54 4.60
C VAL A 234 -0.79 14.53 5.31
N ALA A 235 -1.33 15.61 5.85
CA ALA A 235 -0.57 16.56 6.66
C ALA A 235 -0.09 15.88 7.96
N GLY A 236 1.17 16.08 8.31
CA GLY A 236 1.85 15.35 9.39
C GLY A 236 2.28 13.93 9.02
N GLY A 237 2.13 13.55 7.74
CA GLY A 237 2.38 12.19 7.23
C GLY A 237 1.22 11.23 7.51
N LEU A 238 1.34 9.99 7.00
CA LEU A 238 0.25 9.00 7.10
C LEU A 238 -0.08 8.56 8.54
N GLY A 239 0.83 8.76 9.50
CA GLY A 239 0.55 8.54 10.92
C GLY A 239 -0.65 9.34 11.43
N ALA A 240 -0.86 10.55 10.91
CA ALA A 240 -2.01 11.38 11.28
C ALA A 240 -3.37 10.74 10.94
N LEU A 241 -3.44 9.87 9.94
CA LEU A 241 -4.63 9.04 9.68
C LEU A 241 -4.85 8.02 10.81
N GLY A 242 -3.78 7.36 11.26
CA GLY A 242 -3.82 6.41 12.38
C GLY A 242 -4.26 7.10 13.66
N ASP A 243 -3.71 8.28 13.94
CA ASP A 243 -4.06 9.10 15.11
C ASP A 243 -5.51 9.56 15.07
N ALA A 244 -5.98 10.08 13.93
CA ALA A 244 -7.38 10.50 13.76
C ALA A 244 -8.36 9.33 13.95
N LEU A 245 -8.06 8.15 13.42
CA LEU A 245 -8.85 6.94 13.64
C LEU A 245 -8.84 6.54 15.12
N SER A 246 -7.67 6.50 15.77
CA SER A 246 -7.54 6.14 17.18
C SER A 246 -8.33 7.08 18.10
N GLN A 247 -8.20 8.39 17.89
CA GLN A 247 -8.96 9.41 18.63
C GLN A 247 -10.47 9.25 18.42
N SER A 248 -10.88 9.03 17.17
CA SER A 248 -12.29 8.85 16.85
C SER A 248 -12.89 7.62 17.54
N VAL A 249 -12.22 6.47 17.49
CA VAL A 249 -12.75 5.24 18.11
C VAL A 249 -12.72 5.32 19.64
N THR A 250 -11.72 5.98 20.23
CA THR A 250 -11.66 6.24 21.67
C THR A 250 -12.84 7.13 22.10
N ALA A 251 -13.19 8.15 21.31
CA ALA A 251 -14.38 8.98 21.56
C ALA A 251 -15.70 8.18 21.46
N LEU A 252 -15.72 7.03 20.78
CA LEU A 252 -16.85 6.10 20.75
C LEU A 252 -16.84 5.08 21.90
N GLY A 253 -15.86 5.18 22.84
CA GLY A 253 -15.76 4.28 24.00
C GLY A 253 -14.93 3.01 23.75
N VAL A 254 -14.18 2.95 22.66
CA VAL A 254 -13.20 1.86 22.43
C VAL A 254 -12.00 2.08 23.34
N GLU A 255 -11.59 1.05 24.06
CA GLU A 255 -10.31 1.03 24.79
C GLU A 255 -9.19 0.62 23.84
N VAL A 256 -8.15 1.46 23.70
CA VAL A 256 -6.96 1.15 22.89
C VAL A 256 -5.76 1.04 23.81
N ARG A 257 -5.12 -0.14 23.83
CA ARG A 257 -3.90 -0.41 24.61
C ARG A 257 -2.73 -0.64 23.68
N CYS A 258 -1.75 0.24 23.72
CA CYS A 258 -0.47 0.09 23.03
C CYS A 258 0.55 -0.66 23.91
N ASN A 259 1.66 -1.12 23.31
CA ASN A 259 2.68 -1.96 23.95
C ASN A 259 2.09 -3.27 24.54
N GLN A 260 1.05 -3.81 23.91
CA GLN A 260 0.32 -5.01 24.31
C GLN A 260 0.34 -6.05 23.19
N SER A 261 1.46 -6.75 23.05
CA SER A 261 1.61 -7.81 22.07
C SER A 261 0.80 -9.05 22.47
N VAL A 262 -0.07 -9.51 21.60
CA VAL A 262 -0.79 -10.78 21.75
C VAL A 262 0.11 -11.91 21.28
N THR A 263 0.25 -12.94 22.11
CA THR A 263 1.07 -14.14 21.82
C THR A 263 0.23 -15.35 21.44
N SER A 264 -1.02 -15.43 21.91
CA SER A 264 -1.93 -16.50 21.50
C SER A 264 -3.39 -16.11 21.57
N ILE A 265 -4.19 -16.77 20.73
CA ILE A 265 -5.65 -16.75 20.80
C ILE A 265 -6.11 -17.97 21.61
N ASN A 266 -6.76 -17.72 22.74
CA ASN A 266 -7.26 -18.75 23.62
C ASN A 266 -8.56 -19.33 23.07
N LYS A 267 -8.71 -20.64 23.16
CA LYS A 267 -9.94 -21.32 22.75
C LYS A 267 -10.42 -22.32 23.80
N THR A 268 -11.72 -22.52 23.83
CA THR A 268 -12.35 -23.59 24.56
C THR A 268 -13.24 -24.36 23.58
N HIS A 269 -12.92 -25.63 23.37
CA HIS A 269 -13.50 -26.43 22.27
C HIS A 269 -13.26 -25.72 20.91
N ASP A 270 -14.29 -25.42 20.16
CA ASP A 270 -14.22 -24.78 18.84
C ASP A 270 -14.52 -23.26 18.85
N LYS A 271 -14.42 -22.63 20.03
CA LYS A 271 -14.68 -21.19 20.18
C LYS A 271 -13.45 -20.46 20.70
N ALA A 272 -13.09 -19.36 20.07
CA ALA A 272 -12.17 -18.38 20.61
C ALA A 272 -12.83 -17.72 21.84
N THR A 273 -12.10 -17.66 22.96
CA THR A 273 -12.62 -17.17 24.25
C THR A 273 -11.84 -16.00 24.82
N GLY A 274 -10.69 -15.68 24.24
CA GLY A 274 -9.82 -14.61 24.71
C GLY A 274 -8.47 -14.62 24.03
N VAL A 275 -7.55 -13.87 24.60
CA VAL A 275 -6.16 -13.78 24.16
C VAL A 275 -5.22 -13.80 25.36
N THR A 276 -3.97 -14.23 25.14
CA THR A 276 -2.86 -14.11 26.09
C THR A 276 -1.88 -13.08 25.56
N LEU A 277 -1.45 -12.15 26.41
CA LEU A 277 -0.45 -11.14 26.10
C LEU A 277 0.97 -11.65 26.38
N ALA A 278 1.97 -10.96 25.82
CA ALA A 278 3.37 -11.23 26.10
C ALA A 278 3.74 -11.05 27.59
N SER A 279 2.99 -10.24 28.34
CA SER A 279 3.09 -10.10 29.79
C SER A 279 2.62 -11.33 30.59
N GLY A 280 1.90 -12.27 29.94
CA GLY A 280 1.21 -13.38 30.57
C GLY A 280 -0.22 -13.06 31.00
N GLU A 281 -0.70 -11.84 30.84
CA GLU A 281 -2.08 -11.45 31.11
C GLU A 281 -3.04 -12.17 30.16
N ASN A 282 -4.15 -12.69 30.72
CA ASN A 282 -5.22 -13.31 29.94
C ASN A 282 -6.46 -12.40 29.94
N LEU A 283 -6.93 -12.07 28.76
CA LEU A 283 -8.11 -11.24 28.54
C LEU A 283 -9.20 -12.05 27.85
N SER A 284 -10.42 -11.94 28.35
CA SER A 284 -11.57 -12.70 27.83
C SER A 284 -12.53 -11.85 27.01
N ALA A 285 -13.04 -12.40 25.91
CA ALA A 285 -14.08 -11.79 25.11
C ALA A 285 -14.94 -12.83 24.39
N SER A 286 -16.16 -12.42 24.05
CA SER A 286 -17.07 -13.28 23.27
C SER A 286 -16.71 -13.33 21.77
N MET A 287 -15.93 -12.37 21.29
CA MET A 287 -15.47 -12.26 19.90
C MET A 287 -13.99 -11.85 19.87
N ILE A 288 -13.20 -12.55 19.07
CA ILE A 288 -11.82 -12.16 18.77
C ILE A 288 -11.75 -11.83 17.28
N VAL A 289 -11.24 -10.65 16.98
CA VAL A 289 -11.00 -10.18 15.60
C VAL A 289 -9.52 -9.93 15.45
N SER A 290 -8.89 -10.53 14.45
CA SER A 290 -7.49 -10.24 14.12
C SER A 290 -7.41 -9.36 12.88
N SER A 291 -6.70 -8.25 12.97
CA SER A 291 -6.31 -7.42 11.83
C SER A 291 -4.87 -7.71 11.38
N ALA A 292 -4.18 -8.66 12.01
CA ALA A 292 -2.95 -9.22 11.51
C ALA A 292 -3.22 -10.09 10.27
N ASP A 293 -2.19 -10.33 9.47
CA ASP A 293 -2.30 -11.17 8.29
C ASP A 293 -2.73 -12.62 8.63
N PRO A 294 -3.22 -13.38 7.62
CA PRO A 294 -3.70 -14.74 7.87
C PRO A 294 -2.62 -15.70 8.41
N VAL A 295 -1.36 -15.53 7.99
CA VAL A 295 -0.27 -16.40 8.45
C VAL A 295 0.00 -16.15 9.93
N THR A 296 0.15 -14.90 10.33
CA THR A 296 0.30 -14.51 11.75
C THR A 296 -0.89 -14.99 12.56
N THR A 297 -2.12 -14.75 12.10
CA THR A 297 -3.34 -15.09 12.83
C THR A 297 -3.48 -16.59 13.05
N PHE A 298 -3.37 -17.40 11.98
CA PHE A 298 -3.73 -18.83 12.06
C PHE A 298 -2.54 -19.74 12.34
N ARG A 299 -1.30 -19.36 11.93
CA ARG A 299 -0.11 -20.15 12.25
C ARG A 299 0.44 -19.81 13.61
N THR A 300 0.63 -18.50 13.90
CA THR A 300 1.35 -18.04 15.09
C THR A 300 0.41 -17.90 16.29
N LEU A 301 -0.67 -17.14 16.17
CA LEU A 301 -1.54 -16.81 17.30
C LEU A 301 -2.52 -17.92 17.65
N LEU A 302 -3.14 -18.57 16.67
CA LEU A 302 -4.11 -19.65 16.93
C LEU A 302 -3.45 -21.03 16.94
N GLY A 303 -2.44 -21.24 16.09
CA GLY A 303 -1.78 -22.53 15.86
C GLY A 303 -2.55 -23.43 14.89
N TYR A 304 -1.83 -24.03 13.93
CA TYR A 304 -2.42 -24.89 12.89
C TYR A 304 -3.12 -26.15 13.43
N SER A 305 -2.73 -26.62 14.63
CA SER A 305 -3.42 -27.73 15.32
C SER A 305 -4.87 -27.42 15.68
N ASN A 306 -5.25 -26.15 15.65
CA ASN A 306 -6.57 -25.64 16.04
C ASN A 306 -7.49 -25.33 14.87
N VAL A 307 -7.08 -25.62 13.64
CA VAL A 307 -7.85 -25.41 12.42
C VAL A 307 -7.88 -26.68 11.56
N GLU A 308 -8.84 -26.74 10.64
CA GLU A 308 -8.97 -27.86 9.70
C GLU A 308 -7.75 -27.90 8.77
N THR A 309 -7.23 -29.09 8.49
CA THR A 309 -5.98 -29.31 7.72
C THR A 309 -6.02 -28.66 6.33
N GLY A 310 -7.15 -28.74 5.62
CA GLY A 310 -7.28 -28.10 4.31
C GLY A 310 -7.23 -26.58 4.38
N PHE A 311 -7.74 -26.00 5.49
CA PHE A 311 -7.63 -24.56 5.74
C PHE A 311 -6.19 -24.17 6.07
N ALA A 312 -5.52 -24.91 6.97
CA ALA A 312 -4.12 -24.67 7.31
C ALA A 312 -3.22 -24.67 6.06
N ARG A 313 -3.40 -25.64 5.16
CA ARG A 313 -2.67 -25.69 3.89
C ARG A 313 -2.93 -24.46 3.00
N ARG A 314 -4.18 -23.97 2.93
CA ARG A 314 -4.49 -22.73 2.18
C ARG A 314 -3.74 -21.53 2.73
N ILE A 315 -3.69 -21.39 4.07
CA ILE A 315 -2.93 -20.31 4.71
C ILE A 315 -1.43 -20.43 4.41
N GLU A 316 -0.87 -21.63 4.51
CA GLU A 316 0.56 -21.88 4.25
C GLU A 316 0.97 -21.56 2.81
N HIS A 317 0.04 -21.73 1.84
CA HIS A 317 0.28 -21.41 0.44
C HIS A 317 0.09 -19.93 0.06
N ILE A 318 -0.30 -19.06 1.00
CA ILE A 318 -0.34 -17.61 0.74
C ILE A 318 1.10 -17.12 0.51
N ARG A 319 1.30 -16.44 -0.62
CA ARG A 319 2.61 -15.89 -0.98
C ARG A 319 2.84 -14.57 -0.25
N THR A 320 3.64 -14.59 0.80
CA THR A 320 3.91 -13.42 1.64
C THR A 320 5.25 -12.75 1.34
N LYS A 321 6.12 -13.33 0.50
CA LYS A 321 7.41 -12.70 0.17
C LYS A 321 7.21 -11.37 -0.53
N SER A 322 7.87 -10.32 -0.02
CA SER A 322 7.93 -8.99 -0.63
C SER A 322 9.02 -8.88 -1.69
N GLY A 323 8.91 -7.86 -2.51
CA GLY A 323 9.95 -7.41 -3.42
C GLY A 323 10.19 -5.90 -3.32
N THR A 324 9.87 -5.27 -2.18
CA THR A 324 9.82 -3.81 -2.08
C THR A 324 10.49 -3.33 -0.81
N ALA A 325 11.44 -2.42 -0.96
CA ALA A 325 12.09 -1.69 0.14
C ALA A 325 11.66 -0.22 0.14
N LYS A 326 12.08 0.52 1.15
CA LYS A 326 11.86 1.95 1.24
C LYS A 326 13.15 2.67 1.67
N ILE A 327 13.40 3.83 1.07
CA ILE A 327 14.55 4.69 1.42
C ILE A 327 14.02 6.04 1.90
N HIS A 328 14.68 6.59 2.90
CA HIS A 328 14.49 7.95 3.39
C HIS A 328 15.82 8.70 3.40
N LEU A 329 15.82 9.90 2.84
CA LEU A 329 16.97 10.79 2.82
C LEU A 329 16.60 12.11 3.50
N ALA A 330 17.39 12.51 4.49
CA ALA A 330 17.38 13.85 5.07
C ALA A 330 18.34 14.70 4.23
N LEU A 331 17.86 15.82 3.72
CA LEU A 331 18.58 16.67 2.78
C LEU A 331 18.77 18.07 3.37
N THR A 332 19.97 18.63 3.22
CA THR A 332 20.33 19.98 3.67
C THR A 332 19.70 21.09 2.82
N ALA A 333 19.28 20.77 1.59
CA ALA A 333 18.61 21.69 0.66
C ALA A 333 17.70 20.91 -0.30
N LEU A 334 16.88 21.61 -1.09
CA LEU A 334 16.05 21.03 -2.13
C LEU A 334 16.92 20.47 -3.27
N PRO A 335 16.79 19.18 -3.65
CA PRO A 335 17.55 18.61 -4.76
C PRO A 335 17.08 19.20 -6.10
N ASN A 336 18.01 19.40 -7.01
CA ASN A 336 17.73 19.91 -8.35
C ASN A 336 17.53 18.76 -9.33
N PHE A 337 16.27 18.37 -9.54
CA PHE A 337 15.91 17.46 -10.64
C PHE A 337 15.95 18.24 -11.97
N LYS A 338 16.77 17.77 -12.90
CA LYS A 338 16.91 18.42 -14.21
C LYS A 338 15.56 18.62 -14.89
N GLY A 339 15.32 19.81 -15.44
CA GLY A 339 14.09 20.12 -16.19
C GLY A 339 12.82 20.25 -15.35
N LEU A 340 12.88 20.16 -14.01
CA LEU A 340 11.73 20.32 -13.13
C LEU A 340 11.84 21.58 -12.25
N ASP A 341 10.74 22.30 -12.13
CA ASP A 341 10.56 23.37 -11.15
C ASP A 341 10.04 22.83 -9.80
N GLU A 342 9.96 23.70 -8.81
CA GLU A 342 9.46 23.33 -7.47
C GLU A 342 8.00 22.84 -7.51
N ALA A 343 7.16 23.34 -8.40
CA ALA A 343 5.77 22.89 -8.51
C ALA A 343 5.70 21.44 -9.01
N ALA A 344 6.57 21.06 -9.94
CA ALA A 344 6.72 19.69 -10.40
C ALA A 344 7.27 18.77 -9.30
N LEU A 345 8.24 19.25 -8.50
CA LEU A 345 8.80 18.46 -7.38
C LEU A 345 7.80 18.19 -6.24
N LYS A 346 6.69 18.93 -6.16
CA LYS A 346 5.57 18.65 -5.24
C LYS A 346 4.76 17.43 -5.64
N GLN A 347 4.92 16.95 -6.86
CA GLN A 347 4.17 15.83 -7.42
C GLN A 347 4.81 14.47 -7.04
N ARG A 348 4.18 13.39 -7.48
CA ARG A 348 4.76 12.05 -7.41
C ARG A 348 5.75 11.88 -8.56
N LEU A 349 7.01 11.61 -8.25
CA LEU A 349 8.06 11.37 -9.25
C LEU A 349 8.32 9.87 -9.38
N ILE A 350 8.49 9.35 -10.58
CA ILE A 350 8.84 7.95 -10.79
C ILE A 350 10.05 7.80 -11.71
N ILE A 351 10.91 6.84 -11.39
CA ILE A 351 12.03 6.39 -12.23
C ILE A 351 11.70 4.98 -12.70
N ALA A 352 11.27 4.87 -13.95
CA ALA A 352 10.95 3.63 -14.63
C ALA A 352 11.10 3.85 -16.14
N PRO A 353 12.32 3.82 -16.70
CA PRO A 353 12.58 4.26 -18.06
C PRO A 353 11.82 3.45 -19.10
N THR A 354 11.83 2.13 -18.99
CA THR A 354 11.11 1.22 -19.88
C THR A 354 10.48 0.06 -19.11
N MET A 355 9.47 -0.59 -19.68
CA MET A 355 8.91 -1.82 -19.10
C MET A 355 9.95 -2.95 -19.03
N ASN A 356 10.92 -2.97 -19.93
CA ASN A 356 12.00 -3.96 -19.92
C ASN A 356 12.98 -3.70 -18.78
N ASP A 357 13.21 -2.45 -18.36
CA ASP A 357 14.04 -2.12 -17.20
C ASP A 357 13.36 -2.60 -15.90
N ILE A 358 12.05 -2.38 -15.78
CA ILE A 358 11.26 -2.91 -14.65
C ILE A 358 11.35 -4.46 -14.62
N GLU A 359 11.24 -5.12 -15.76
CA GLU A 359 11.34 -6.59 -15.84
C GLU A 359 12.76 -7.08 -15.51
N ARG A 360 13.81 -6.36 -15.92
CA ARG A 360 15.22 -6.71 -15.54
C ARG A 360 15.42 -6.55 -14.03
N ALA A 361 14.89 -5.46 -13.44
CA ALA A 361 14.92 -5.28 -12.00
C ALA A 361 14.19 -6.42 -11.26
N PHE A 362 13.05 -6.86 -11.77
CA PHE A 362 12.32 -8.01 -11.24
C PHE A 362 13.11 -9.34 -11.40
N ASN A 363 13.86 -9.50 -12.48
CA ASN A 363 14.64 -10.73 -12.67
C ASN A 363 15.68 -10.94 -11.57
N ALA A 364 16.33 -9.89 -11.06
CA ALA A 364 17.23 -9.99 -9.92
C ALA A 364 16.50 -10.57 -8.68
N LEU A 365 15.29 -10.11 -8.41
CA LEU A 365 14.46 -10.61 -7.29
C LEU A 365 14.20 -12.11 -7.37
N LYS A 366 14.01 -12.69 -8.57
CA LYS A 366 13.78 -14.13 -8.77
C LYS A 366 14.96 -14.98 -8.26
N TYR A 367 16.14 -14.39 -8.18
CA TYR A 367 17.36 -15.03 -7.72
C TYR A 367 17.77 -14.59 -6.31
N ASP A 368 16.86 -13.92 -5.56
CA ASP A 368 17.14 -13.32 -4.25
C ASP A 368 18.35 -12.36 -4.31
N GLU A 369 18.42 -11.54 -5.37
CA GLU A 369 19.45 -10.52 -5.60
C GLU A 369 18.81 -9.13 -5.71
N CYS A 370 19.56 -8.09 -5.30
CA CYS A 370 19.14 -6.71 -5.47
C CYS A 370 19.38 -6.26 -6.92
N SER A 371 18.42 -5.50 -7.48
CA SER A 371 18.59 -4.92 -8.82
C SER A 371 19.73 -3.88 -8.86
N ASP A 372 20.45 -3.82 -9.98
CA ASP A 372 21.43 -2.76 -10.23
C ASP A 372 20.76 -1.42 -10.58
N HIS A 373 19.57 -1.46 -11.19
CA HIS A 373 18.76 -0.31 -11.54
C HIS A 373 17.32 -0.53 -11.04
N PRO A 374 17.04 -0.28 -9.76
CA PRO A 374 15.70 -0.43 -9.23
C PRO A 374 14.75 0.64 -9.78
N ALA A 375 13.48 0.29 -9.99
CA ALA A 375 12.47 1.29 -10.27
C ALA A 375 12.07 2.01 -8.97
N LEU A 376 11.81 3.32 -9.05
CA LEU A 376 11.56 4.16 -7.87
C LEU A 376 10.24 4.92 -8.00
N ASP A 377 9.55 5.07 -6.86
CA ASP A 377 8.41 5.97 -6.67
C ASP A 377 8.76 6.97 -5.56
N ILE A 378 9.01 8.21 -5.93
CA ILE A 378 9.68 9.22 -5.12
C ILE A 378 8.67 10.29 -4.67
N SER A 379 8.83 10.75 -3.44
CA SER A 379 8.14 11.88 -2.83
C SER A 379 9.15 12.82 -2.17
N ILE A 380 8.92 14.13 -2.25
CA ILE A 380 9.59 15.15 -1.42
C ILE A 380 8.50 15.78 -0.52
N PRO A 381 8.06 15.08 0.55
CA PRO A 381 6.87 15.43 1.28
C PRO A 381 6.95 16.81 1.96
N THR A 382 8.14 17.29 2.26
CA THR A 382 8.38 18.60 2.88
C THR A 382 7.99 19.79 2.00
N LEU A 383 7.86 19.59 0.69
CA LEU A 383 7.40 20.66 -0.22
C LEU A 383 5.89 20.95 -0.08
N ASN A 384 5.11 19.96 0.33
CA ASN A 384 3.70 20.11 0.62
C ASN A 384 3.43 20.31 2.12
N ASP A 385 4.32 19.77 2.98
CA ASP A 385 4.23 19.84 4.43
C ASP A 385 5.59 20.17 5.07
N PRO A 386 5.92 21.46 5.23
CA PRO A 386 7.21 21.90 5.80
C PRO A 386 7.42 21.45 7.26
N SER A 387 6.38 20.99 7.96
CA SER A 387 6.50 20.53 9.37
C SER A 387 7.28 19.22 9.52
N LEU A 388 7.61 18.56 8.41
CA LEU A 388 8.29 17.26 8.40
C LEU A 388 9.82 17.36 8.45
N ALA A 389 10.41 18.57 8.32
CA ALA A 389 11.85 18.79 8.43
C ALA A 389 12.16 20.16 9.04
N PRO A 390 13.40 20.42 9.48
CA PRO A 390 13.85 21.74 9.88
C PRO A 390 13.71 22.77 8.73
N PRO A 391 13.57 24.07 9.02
CA PRO A 391 13.45 25.11 7.99
C PRO A 391 14.59 25.10 6.98
N GLY A 392 14.26 25.10 5.68
CA GLY A 392 15.20 25.07 4.58
C GLY A 392 15.81 23.68 4.27
N GLN A 393 15.44 22.67 5.03
CA GLN A 393 15.85 21.28 4.82
C GLN A 393 14.67 20.45 4.29
N HIS A 394 14.99 19.30 3.68
CA HIS A 394 13.97 18.49 3.03
C HIS A 394 14.09 17.00 3.35
N VAL A 395 12.98 16.28 3.20
CA VAL A 395 12.94 14.83 3.17
C VAL A 395 12.67 14.38 1.75
N LEU A 396 13.46 13.43 1.24
CA LEU A 396 13.10 12.64 0.08
C LEU A 396 12.79 11.21 0.55
N SER A 397 11.66 10.67 0.15
CA SER A 397 11.27 9.30 0.44
C SER A 397 10.98 8.57 -0.87
N ALA A 398 11.49 7.35 -1.02
CA ALA A 398 11.21 6.55 -2.20
C ALA A 398 10.84 5.11 -1.87
N ILE A 399 9.84 4.59 -2.59
CA ILE A 399 9.55 3.15 -2.68
C ILE A 399 10.54 2.59 -3.70
N VAL A 400 11.26 1.54 -3.32
CA VAL A 400 12.29 0.90 -4.13
C VAL A 400 11.80 -0.46 -4.61
N GLN A 401 11.63 -0.61 -5.89
CA GLN A 401 11.17 -1.83 -6.56
C GLN A 401 12.27 -2.31 -7.50
N TYR A 402 13.01 -3.40 -7.28
CA TYR A 402 12.76 -4.49 -6.35
C TYR A 402 13.90 -4.69 -5.34
N ALA A 403 13.54 -5.23 -4.17
CA ALA A 403 14.48 -5.63 -3.14
C ALA A 403 14.03 -6.95 -2.50
N PRO A 404 14.89 -8.00 -2.41
CA PRO A 404 14.49 -9.28 -1.84
C PRO A 404 14.32 -9.22 -0.32
N HIS A 405 13.42 -10.04 0.23
CA HIS A 405 13.28 -10.19 1.68
C HIS A 405 14.55 -10.71 2.33
N SER A 406 15.14 -11.75 1.74
CA SER A 406 16.33 -12.42 2.24
C SER A 406 17.33 -12.61 1.09
N PRO A 407 18.15 -11.59 0.78
CA PRO A 407 19.13 -11.68 -0.30
C PRO A 407 20.20 -12.75 0.01
N LYS A 408 20.73 -13.41 -1.04
CA LYS A 408 21.75 -14.46 -0.90
C LYS A 408 22.96 -14.02 -0.08
N ALA A 409 23.42 -12.79 -0.26
CA ALA A 409 24.58 -12.25 0.46
C ALA A 409 24.24 -11.72 1.87
N GLY A 410 22.96 -11.70 2.25
CA GLY A 410 22.48 -11.12 3.51
C GLY A 410 22.44 -9.59 3.50
N TRP A 411 21.47 -9.02 4.23
CA TRP A 411 21.33 -7.57 4.32
C TRP A 411 22.45 -6.89 5.08
N ASP A 412 23.10 -7.57 6.02
CA ASP A 412 24.24 -7.01 6.76
C ASP A 412 25.38 -6.58 5.85
N SER A 413 25.61 -7.31 4.75
CA SER A 413 26.65 -7.00 3.77
C SER A 413 26.16 -6.10 2.62
N LEU A 414 24.86 -6.10 2.31
CA LEU A 414 24.32 -5.43 1.12
C LEU A 414 23.69 -4.08 1.41
N ARG A 415 23.29 -3.80 2.65
CA ARG A 415 22.47 -2.64 3.02
C ARG A 415 23.05 -1.33 2.51
N GLU A 416 24.30 -1.02 2.87
CA GLU A 416 24.97 0.23 2.46
C GLU A 416 25.18 0.27 0.94
N THR A 417 25.68 -0.81 0.34
CA THR A 417 25.90 -0.87 -1.11
C THR A 417 24.60 -0.69 -1.90
N PHE A 418 23.51 -1.27 -1.42
CA PHE A 418 22.21 -1.13 -2.09
C PHE A 418 21.65 0.28 -1.91
N LEU A 419 21.81 0.87 -0.73
CA LEU A 419 21.41 2.24 -0.44
C LEU A 419 22.16 3.23 -1.34
N ASP A 420 23.48 3.08 -1.45
CA ASP A 420 24.31 3.92 -2.34
C ASP A 420 23.94 3.73 -3.81
N ARG A 421 23.57 2.51 -4.21
CA ARG A 421 23.06 2.22 -5.57
C ARG A 421 21.74 2.96 -5.85
N VAL A 422 20.79 2.98 -4.89
CA VAL A 422 19.54 3.72 -5.03
C VAL A 422 19.79 5.22 -5.10
N ILE A 423 20.69 5.75 -4.27
CA ILE A 423 21.07 7.17 -4.33
C ILE A 423 21.72 7.48 -5.69
N GLY A 424 22.61 6.61 -6.17
CA GLY A 424 23.23 6.74 -7.49
C GLY A 424 22.23 6.70 -8.65
N GLU A 425 21.13 5.94 -8.52
CA GLU A 425 20.06 5.98 -9.51
C GLU A 425 19.32 7.31 -9.50
N ILE A 426 19.07 7.91 -8.33
CA ILE A 426 18.45 9.24 -8.21
C ILE A 426 19.41 10.32 -8.73
N GLU A 427 20.71 10.20 -8.47
CA GLU A 427 21.77 11.13 -8.92
C GLU A 427 21.75 11.35 -10.44
N ARG A 428 21.37 10.36 -11.23
CA ARG A 428 21.24 10.47 -12.70
C ARG A 428 20.22 11.53 -13.13
N TYR A 429 19.19 11.75 -12.31
CA TYR A 429 18.10 12.69 -12.56
C TYR A 429 18.22 13.97 -11.74
N ALA A 430 18.87 13.90 -10.58
CA ALA A 430 19.10 15.01 -9.66
C ALA A 430 20.59 15.10 -9.30
N PRO A 431 21.46 15.60 -10.22
CA PRO A 431 22.92 15.69 -9.98
C PRO A 431 23.25 16.52 -8.74
N GLY A 432 24.14 15.99 -7.91
CA GLY A 432 24.57 16.61 -6.67
C GLY A 432 23.69 16.28 -5.47
N ILE A 433 22.68 15.42 -5.62
CA ILE A 433 21.83 15.03 -4.48
C ILE A 433 22.64 14.31 -3.38
N SER A 434 23.64 13.54 -3.75
CA SER A 434 24.53 12.83 -2.81
C SER A 434 25.21 13.77 -1.82
N ASP A 435 25.60 14.98 -2.26
CA ASP A 435 26.23 16.00 -1.42
C ASP A 435 25.24 16.67 -0.44
N LEU A 436 23.94 16.57 -0.73
CA LEU A 436 22.88 17.14 0.11
C LEU A 436 22.45 16.19 1.24
N VAL A 437 22.80 14.90 1.18
CA VAL A 437 22.36 13.90 2.15
C VAL A 437 23.08 14.11 3.48
N CYS A 438 22.32 14.49 4.52
CA CYS A 438 22.82 14.61 5.90
C CYS A 438 22.35 13.46 6.81
N GLY A 439 21.44 12.62 6.33
CA GLY A 439 20.97 11.42 7.01
C GLY A 439 20.24 10.50 6.05
N LYS A 440 20.34 9.19 6.27
CA LYS A 440 19.76 8.20 5.36
C LYS A 440 19.26 6.98 6.12
N GLU A 441 18.17 6.37 5.66
CA GLU A 441 17.60 5.14 6.17
C GLU A 441 17.14 4.24 5.02
N LEU A 442 17.42 2.94 5.11
CA LEU A 442 16.87 1.92 4.23
C LEU A 442 16.05 0.95 5.08
N LEU A 443 14.75 0.87 4.80
CA LEU A 443 13.86 -0.15 5.32
C LEU A 443 13.73 -1.27 4.28
N THR A 444 14.39 -2.39 4.56
CA THR A 444 14.31 -3.60 3.74
C THR A 444 12.98 -4.33 4.00
N PRO A 445 12.59 -5.30 3.15
CA PRO A 445 11.41 -6.13 3.45
C PRO A 445 11.49 -6.85 4.80
N SER A 446 12.69 -7.24 5.25
CA SER A 446 12.88 -7.85 6.57
C SER A 446 12.72 -6.85 7.72
N ASP A 447 13.12 -5.59 7.53
CA ASP A 447 12.86 -4.53 8.52
C ASP A 447 11.36 -4.22 8.60
N LEU A 448 10.67 -4.16 7.46
CA LEU A 448 9.22 -3.97 7.42
C LEU A 448 8.46 -5.11 8.10
N GLU A 449 8.94 -6.36 8.00
CA GLU A 449 8.39 -7.48 8.77
C GLU A 449 8.63 -7.30 10.27
N ALA A 450 9.86 -6.97 10.67
CA ALA A 450 10.23 -6.82 12.07
C ALA A 450 9.51 -5.64 12.75
N ASP A 451 9.47 -4.49 12.09
CA ASP A 451 8.98 -3.23 12.70
C ASP A 451 7.46 -3.07 12.61
N PHE A 452 6.83 -3.62 11.57
CA PHE A 452 5.40 -3.44 11.30
C PHE A 452 4.59 -4.74 11.37
N GLY A 453 5.23 -5.90 11.62
CA GLY A 453 4.55 -7.19 11.69
C GLY A 453 3.97 -7.63 10.32
N MET A 454 4.56 -7.16 9.22
CA MET A 454 4.14 -7.51 7.87
C MET A 454 4.83 -8.80 7.45
N THR A 455 4.15 -9.94 7.52
CA THR A 455 4.73 -11.24 7.16
C THR A 455 5.40 -11.19 5.79
N GLY A 456 6.71 -11.53 5.74
CA GLY A 456 7.54 -11.44 4.53
C GLY A 456 7.78 -10.02 4.02
N GLY A 457 7.48 -8.99 4.80
CA GLY A 457 7.53 -7.59 4.40
C GLY A 457 6.54 -7.23 3.29
N ASN A 458 5.47 -8.01 3.10
CA ASN A 458 4.56 -7.87 1.96
C ASN A 458 3.57 -6.72 2.13
N TRP A 459 3.63 -5.76 1.22
CA TRP A 459 2.78 -4.55 1.22
C TRP A 459 1.29 -4.85 0.98
N HIS A 460 0.96 -5.96 0.33
CA HIS A 460 -0.40 -6.39 0.03
C HIS A 460 -0.90 -7.50 0.99
N HIS A 461 -0.08 -7.86 1.98
CA HIS A 461 -0.39 -8.87 3.02
C HIS A 461 -0.70 -10.28 2.49
N GLY A 462 -0.25 -10.63 1.30
CA GLY A 462 -0.43 -11.93 0.68
C GLY A 462 -1.35 -11.96 -0.51
#